data_1aa943fc48a9af40964328aa3e155997
#
_entry.id   1aa943fc48a9af40964328aa3e155997
#
_cell.length_a   1.000
_cell.length_b   1.000
_cell.length_c   1.000
_cell.angle_alpha   90.00
_cell.angle_beta   90.00
_cell.angle_gamma   90.00
#
_symmetry.space_group_name_H-M   'P 1'
#
loop_
_entity.id
_entity.type
_entity.pdbx_description
1 polymer ?
#
loop_
_entity_poly.entity_id
_entity_poly.type
_entity_poly.pdbx_seq_one_letter_code
_entity_poly.pdbx_strand_id
1 'polypeptide(L)'
;MKNKIAATILLTVALAVSGCGSGGSDATENTTASQEGINSDLKSAKESSQEVFAMDTYMTVTAYGKNAKKAVDASIEEIKRLDALLSTGDEDSEIAKLNVNKSATLSEDGGYLVQRGIELSTMTDGAFDIAIYPVMQEWGFPTKDFKVPDDATLKELLKLADVSKIDYDNKSREISFEDAGMEIDLGGIAKGYTSSRIMDIFKEYDVDSGLVNLGGNVQTYRTKTDGSKWRVAVQSPEDESQYIGVVDVSDKAVITSGGYERYFEQDGKIYHHIIDPATGYPAESGLKSVTIVSDDGTLADGLSTSLFIMGKDKACEFWKAHSDEFDFVLLTDDDRMYISEGIADDYSSDYEYEVINAK
;
A
#
# COMPACT_ATOMS: atom_id res chain seq x y z
N MET A 1 -20.52 -29.79 -2.68
CA MET A 1 -19.30 -30.19 -3.40
C MET A 1 -18.14 -29.40 -2.80
N LYS A 2 -16.96 -29.99 -2.65
CA LYS A 2 -15.92 -29.57 -1.70
C LYS A 2 -15.20 -28.31 -2.16
N ASN A 3 -15.33 -27.23 -1.39
CA ASN A 3 -14.51 -26.03 -1.51
C ASN A 3 -13.07 -26.34 -1.10
N LYS A 4 -12.16 -26.23 -2.04
CA LYS A 4 -10.72 -26.21 -1.75
C LYS A 4 -10.30 -24.75 -1.66
N ILE A 5 -10.23 -24.25 -0.44
CA ILE A 5 -9.46 -23.03 -0.15
C ILE A 5 -8.04 -23.53 0.10
N ALA A 6 -7.14 -23.27 -0.83
CA ALA A 6 -5.72 -23.42 -0.65
C ALA A 6 -5.07 -22.06 -0.92
N ALA A 7 -5.08 -21.20 0.09
CA ALA A 7 -4.20 -20.04 0.11
C ALA A 7 -2.89 -20.49 0.78
N THR A 8 -1.93 -20.91 -0.03
CA THR A 8 -0.56 -21.11 0.43
C THR A 8 0.26 -19.98 -0.19
N ILE A 9 0.37 -18.88 0.52
CA ILE A 9 1.29 -17.80 0.15
C ILE A 9 2.67 -18.26 0.61
N LEU A 10 3.48 -18.73 -0.32
CA LEU A 10 4.91 -18.97 -0.08
C LEU A 10 5.65 -17.72 -0.56
N LEU A 11 5.95 -16.82 0.36
CA LEU A 11 6.76 -15.63 0.09
C LEU A 11 8.23 -16.06 0.01
N THR A 12 8.74 -16.31 -1.19
CA THR A 12 10.18 -16.53 -1.40
C THR A 12 10.86 -15.19 -1.61
N VAL A 13 11.44 -14.64 -0.56
CA VAL A 13 12.46 -13.59 -0.68
C VAL A 13 13.69 -14.22 -1.32
N ALA A 14 13.90 -13.99 -2.61
CA ALA A 14 15.10 -14.44 -3.30
C ALA A 14 16.29 -13.57 -2.90
N LEU A 15 17.06 -14.02 -1.91
CA LEU A 15 18.40 -13.52 -1.60
C LEU A 15 19.36 -14.06 -2.66
N ALA A 16 19.62 -13.28 -3.72
CA ALA A 16 20.70 -13.59 -4.66
C ALA A 16 22.04 -13.16 -4.04
N VAL A 17 22.73 -14.13 -3.43
CA VAL A 17 24.14 -14.02 -3.12
C VAL A 17 24.93 -14.44 -4.36
N SER A 18 25.54 -13.50 -5.06
CA SER A 18 26.52 -13.80 -6.09
C SER A 18 27.86 -13.26 -5.63
N GLY A 19 28.71 -14.18 -5.23
CA GLY A 19 30.10 -13.90 -4.96
C GLY A 19 30.97 -14.23 -6.17
N CYS A 20 32.18 -13.65 -6.16
CA CYS A 20 33.41 -14.00 -6.82
C CYS A 20 33.75 -13.47 -8.20
N GLY A 21 34.89 -12.78 -8.22
CA GLY A 21 35.79 -12.77 -9.33
C GLY A 21 36.89 -11.73 -9.27
N SER A 22 38.02 -12.14 -8.83
CA SER A 22 39.37 -11.61 -8.67
C SER A 22 39.93 -10.75 -9.82
N GLY A 23 40.82 -9.78 -9.45
CA GLY A 23 42.03 -9.49 -10.21
C GLY A 23 42.51 -8.07 -10.28
N GLY A 24 43.60 -7.73 -9.55
CA GLY A 24 44.73 -6.98 -10.08
C GLY A 24 44.88 -5.48 -9.78
N SER A 25 45.66 -5.21 -8.74
CA SER A 25 46.80 -4.29 -8.56
C SER A 25 46.76 -2.79 -8.90
N ASP A 26 47.16 -2.09 -7.89
CA ASP A 26 48.10 -0.97 -7.68
C ASP A 26 47.58 0.46 -7.53
N ALA A 27 47.83 0.89 -6.28
CA ALA A 27 48.34 2.16 -5.79
C ALA A 27 47.52 3.44 -5.90
N THR A 28 46.98 3.87 -4.78
CA THR A 28 47.43 5.11 -4.08
C THR A 28 46.82 5.17 -2.67
N GLU A 29 47.71 5.18 -1.67
CA GLU A 29 47.39 5.41 -0.26
C GLU A 29 46.96 6.87 -0.04
N ASN A 30 45.91 7.03 0.70
CA ASN A 30 45.52 8.03 1.68
C ASN A 30 44.11 8.57 1.47
N THR A 31 43.15 7.79 1.95
CA THR A 31 41.83 8.24 2.51
C THR A 31 40.94 7.07 2.94
N THR A 32 41.49 5.87 3.05
CA THR A 32 40.79 4.57 3.15
C THR A 32 40.36 4.19 4.57
N ALA A 33 40.91 4.80 5.64
CA ALA A 33 40.65 4.31 7.01
C ALA A 33 39.26 4.64 7.56
N SER A 34 38.61 5.71 7.11
CA SER A 34 37.27 6.09 7.59
C SER A 34 36.14 5.43 6.82
N GLN A 35 36.34 5.12 5.53
CA GLN A 35 35.31 4.44 4.73
C GLN A 35 35.31 2.92 4.88
N GLU A 36 36.47 2.30 5.11
CA GLU A 36 36.57 0.86 5.41
C GLU A 36 35.98 0.50 6.77
N GLY A 37 36.09 1.37 7.78
CA GLY A 37 35.46 1.19 9.10
C GLY A 37 33.94 1.22 9.00
N ILE A 38 33.39 2.17 8.30
CA ILE A 38 31.94 2.30 8.11
C ILE A 38 31.37 1.12 7.30
N ASN A 39 32.05 0.70 6.24
CA ASN A 39 31.62 -0.45 5.42
C ASN A 39 31.75 -1.79 6.13
N SER A 40 32.71 -1.96 7.06
CA SER A 40 32.84 -3.20 7.84
C SER A 40 31.75 -3.33 8.91
N ASP A 41 31.35 -2.23 9.53
CA ASP A 41 30.29 -2.18 10.53
C ASP A 41 28.91 -2.41 9.90
N LEU A 42 28.67 -1.88 8.70
CA LEU A 42 27.43 -2.12 7.95
C LEU A 42 27.27 -3.59 7.49
N LYS A 43 28.35 -4.24 7.07
CA LYS A 43 28.36 -5.66 6.68
C LYS A 43 28.13 -6.64 7.84
N SER A 44 28.31 -6.19 9.08
CA SER A 44 28.10 -6.97 10.31
C SER A 44 26.82 -6.61 11.05
N ALA A 45 25.97 -5.75 10.48
CA ALA A 45 24.73 -5.31 11.10
C ALA A 45 23.84 -6.52 11.42
N LYS A 46 23.42 -6.63 12.69
CA LYS A 46 22.57 -7.72 13.15
C LYS A 46 21.17 -7.57 12.57
N GLU A 47 20.70 -8.57 11.86
CA GLU A 47 19.33 -8.66 11.36
C GLU A 47 18.35 -9.08 12.45
N SER A 48 17.16 -8.51 12.41
CA SER A 48 15.97 -9.01 13.09
C SER A 48 14.78 -8.94 12.12
N SER A 49 14.03 -10.04 12.06
CA SER A 49 12.84 -10.15 11.21
C SER A 49 11.74 -10.86 11.96
N GLN A 50 10.49 -10.40 11.83
CA GLN A 50 9.32 -11.08 12.38
C GLN A 50 8.15 -10.98 11.41
N GLU A 51 7.27 -11.98 11.50
CA GLU A 51 6.01 -12.05 10.76
C GLU A 51 4.83 -11.90 11.72
N VAL A 52 3.75 -11.29 11.24
CA VAL A 52 2.48 -11.17 11.94
C VAL A 52 1.33 -11.25 10.93
N PHE A 53 0.20 -11.82 11.35
CA PHE A 53 -1.05 -11.73 10.60
C PHE A 53 -1.89 -10.62 11.22
N ALA A 54 -2.19 -9.59 10.43
CA ALA A 54 -3.00 -8.44 10.82
C ALA A 54 -3.63 -7.81 9.57
N MET A 55 -4.69 -7.02 9.70
CA MET A 55 -5.38 -6.35 8.59
C MET A 55 -5.67 -7.31 7.42
N ASP A 56 -6.12 -8.53 7.75
CA ASP A 56 -6.45 -9.62 6.80
C ASP A 56 -5.30 -10.12 5.92
N THR A 57 -4.03 -9.88 6.29
CA THR A 57 -2.87 -10.30 5.51
C THR A 57 -1.68 -10.71 6.36
N TYR A 58 -0.73 -11.42 5.75
CA TYR A 58 0.58 -11.66 6.36
C TYR A 58 1.51 -10.47 6.13
N MET A 59 2.17 -10.06 7.18
CA MET A 59 3.07 -8.92 7.20
C MET A 59 4.43 -9.33 7.71
N THR A 60 5.50 -8.76 7.12
CA THR A 60 6.88 -9.00 7.53
C THR A 60 7.55 -7.68 7.85
N VAL A 61 8.24 -7.61 8.98
CA VAL A 61 9.05 -6.47 9.41
C VAL A 61 10.48 -6.93 9.56
N THR A 62 11.41 -6.31 8.84
CA THR A 62 12.84 -6.61 8.88
C THR A 62 13.64 -5.34 9.14
N ALA A 63 14.54 -5.38 10.10
CA ALA A 63 15.46 -4.30 10.41
C ALA A 63 16.89 -4.81 10.65
N TYR A 64 17.85 -3.93 10.42
CA TYR A 64 19.29 -4.18 10.58
C TYR A 64 19.89 -3.15 11.53
N GLY A 65 20.83 -3.57 12.35
CA GLY A 65 21.54 -2.69 13.28
C GLY A 65 21.49 -3.17 14.73
N LYS A 66 22.10 -2.37 15.60
CA LYS A 66 22.20 -2.69 17.02
C LYS A 66 20.85 -2.81 17.72
N ASN A 67 19.89 -1.97 17.33
CA ASN A 67 18.56 -1.90 17.93
C ASN A 67 17.49 -2.64 17.11
N ALA A 68 17.86 -3.32 16.03
CA ALA A 68 16.93 -3.97 15.08
C ALA A 68 15.84 -4.80 15.77
N LYS A 69 16.23 -5.66 16.76
CA LYS A 69 15.24 -6.47 17.47
C LYS A 69 14.19 -5.63 18.21
N LYS A 70 14.61 -4.55 18.87
CA LYS A 70 13.68 -3.70 19.63
C LYS A 70 12.74 -2.94 18.68
N ALA A 71 13.27 -2.46 17.56
CA ALA A 71 12.49 -1.78 16.52
C ALA A 71 11.45 -2.73 15.90
N VAL A 72 11.85 -3.97 15.58
CA VAL A 72 10.93 -4.97 15.04
C VAL A 72 9.86 -5.35 16.08
N ASP A 73 10.23 -5.59 17.35
CA ASP A 73 9.24 -5.88 18.40
C ASP A 73 8.23 -4.73 18.55
N ALA A 74 8.70 -3.47 18.58
CA ALA A 74 7.83 -2.29 18.66
C ALA A 74 6.93 -2.14 17.42
N SER A 75 7.46 -2.42 16.23
CA SER A 75 6.69 -2.40 14.98
C SER A 75 5.58 -3.43 14.96
N ILE A 76 5.83 -4.64 15.45
CA ILE A 76 4.80 -5.69 15.55
C ILE A 76 3.68 -5.28 16.52
N GLU A 77 4.02 -4.65 17.65
CA GLU A 77 3.01 -4.14 18.58
C GLU A 77 2.20 -2.98 17.97
N GLU A 78 2.86 -2.10 17.21
CA GLU A 78 2.17 -0.99 16.52
C GLU A 78 1.22 -1.51 15.42
N ILE A 79 1.62 -2.51 14.63
CA ILE A 79 0.74 -3.17 13.64
C ILE A 79 -0.53 -3.69 14.33
N LYS A 80 -0.38 -4.44 15.43
CA LYS A 80 -1.52 -5.00 16.17
C LYS A 80 -2.42 -3.91 16.76
N ARG A 81 -1.81 -2.83 17.28
CA ARG A 81 -2.54 -1.69 17.82
C ARG A 81 -3.39 -1.01 16.75
N LEU A 82 -2.80 -0.75 15.57
CA LEU A 82 -3.50 -0.12 14.46
C LEU A 82 -4.58 -1.04 13.85
N ASP A 83 -4.32 -2.34 13.75
CA ASP A 83 -5.32 -3.32 13.32
C ASP A 83 -6.56 -3.28 14.24
N ALA A 84 -6.36 -3.37 15.56
CA ALA A 84 -7.45 -3.28 16.53
C ALA A 84 -8.16 -1.92 16.54
N LEU A 85 -7.44 -0.82 16.26
CA LEU A 85 -8.00 0.53 16.27
C LEU A 85 -8.87 0.80 15.04
N LEU A 86 -8.45 0.35 13.86
CA LEU A 86 -8.98 0.77 12.56
C LEU A 86 -9.95 -0.24 11.93
N SER A 87 -10.07 -1.45 12.49
CA SER A 87 -10.92 -2.51 11.97
C SER A 87 -12.39 -2.08 11.89
N THR A 88 -13.05 -2.35 10.77
CA THR A 88 -14.52 -2.23 10.67
C THR A 88 -15.24 -3.47 11.18
N GLY A 89 -14.54 -4.60 11.31
CA GLY A 89 -15.08 -5.89 11.74
C GLY A 89 -14.96 -6.18 13.25
N ASP A 90 -14.14 -5.42 13.98
CA ASP A 90 -14.01 -5.52 15.43
C ASP A 90 -14.91 -4.48 16.11
N GLU A 91 -15.94 -4.93 16.80
CA GLU A 91 -16.93 -4.06 17.49
C GLU A 91 -16.31 -3.15 18.54
N ASP A 92 -15.14 -3.50 19.06
CA ASP A 92 -14.39 -2.70 20.03
C ASP A 92 -13.50 -1.63 19.40
N SER A 93 -13.28 -1.66 18.10
CA SER A 93 -12.48 -0.68 17.39
C SER A 93 -13.10 0.73 17.39
N GLU A 94 -12.26 1.74 17.15
CA GLU A 94 -12.70 3.13 17.01
C GLU A 94 -13.62 3.33 15.80
N ILE A 95 -13.27 2.74 14.66
CA ILE A 95 -14.01 2.93 13.41
C ILE A 95 -15.35 2.18 13.42
N ALA A 96 -15.39 0.96 13.95
CA ALA A 96 -16.67 0.25 14.10
C ALA A 96 -17.61 1.01 15.06
N LYS A 97 -17.11 1.52 16.18
CA LYS A 97 -17.90 2.36 17.11
C LYS A 97 -18.40 3.66 16.45
N LEU A 98 -17.56 4.32 15.65
CA LEU A 98 -17.97 5.49 14.86
C LEU A 98 -19.09 5.12 13.88
N ASN A 99 -18.92 4.01 13.14
CA ASN A 99 -19.92 3.53 12.18
C ASN A 99 -21.26 3.20 12.85
N VAL A 100 -21.26 2.71 14.08
CA VAL A 100 -22.51 2.46 14.84
C VAL A 100 -23.11 3.77 15.38
N ASN A 101 -22.30 4.62 16.03
CA ASN A 101 -22.77 5.81 16.75
C ASN A 101 -22.99 7.03 15.86
N LYS A 102 -22.43 7.03 14.63
CA LYS A 102 -22.46 8.10 13.63
C LYS A 102 -21.77 9.40 14.06
N SER A 103 -21.15 9.41 15.23
CA SER A 103 -20.32 10.50 15.73
C SER A 103 -19.35 9.99 16.79
N ALA A 104 -18.16 10.62 16.86
CA ALA A 104 -17.13 10.30 17.83
C ALA A 104 -16.13 11.46 17.98
N THR A 105 -15.28 11.37 19.01
CA THR A 105 -13.99 12.08 19.05
C THR A 105 -12.91 11.03 18.77
N LEU A 106 -12.18 11.19 17.69
CA LEU A 106 -11.21 10.21 17.24
C LEU A 106 -9.87 10.33 17.97
N SER A 107 -9.12 9.22 17.98
CA SER A 107 -7.70 9.21 18.32
C SER A 107 -6.89 10.07 17.34
N GLU A 108 -5.61 10.24 17.60
CA GLU A 108 -4.70 10.95 16.68
C GLU A 108 -4.58 10.19 15.34
N ASP A 109 -4.44 8.87 15.39
CA ASP A 109 -4.31 8.03 14.18
C ASP A 109 -5.61 8.00 13.37
N GLY A 110 -6.76 7.76 14.01
CA GLY A 110 -8.07 7.74 13.34
C GLY A 110 -8.40 9.09 12.73
N GLY A 111 -8.16 10.18 13.46
CA GLY A 111 -8.37 11.54 12.99
C GLY A 111 -7.47 11.89 11.80
N TYR A 112 -6.19 11.53 11.86
CA TYR A 112 -5.27 11.71 10.72
C TYR A 112 -5.76 10.98 9.46
N LEU A 113 -6.14 9.70 9.61
CA LEU A 113 -6.58 8.90 8.47
C LEU A 113 -7.91 9.39 7.88
N VAL A 114 -8.85 9.83 8.71
CA VAL A 114 -10.09 10.45 8.22
C VAL A 114 -9.78 11.72 7.42
N GLN A 115 -8.93 12.61 7.94
CA GLN A 115 -8.51 13.80 7.22
C GLN A 115 -7.85 13.44 5.89
N ARG A 116 -6.90 12.50 5.88
CA ARG A 116 -6.22 12.07 4.64
C ARG A 116 -7.20 11.44 3.66
N GLY A 117 -8.18 10.67 4.13
CA GLY A 117 -9.23 10.09 3.29
C GLY A 117 -10.08 11.16 2.60
N ILE A 118 -10.48 12.22 3.32
CA ILE A 118 -11.22 13.37 2.77
C ILE A 118 -10.35 14.16 1.76
N GLU A 119 -9.07 14.39 2.08
CA GLU A 119 -8.13 15.05 1.19
C GLU A 119 -7.92 14.26 -0.10
N LEU A 120 -7.70 12.94 0.00
CA LEU A 120 -7.57 12.05 -1.16
C LEU A 120 -8.83 12.01 -2.02
N SER A 121 -10.00 11.96 -1.42
CA SER A 121 -11.26 12.03 -2.16
C SER A 121 -11.36 13.33 -2.97
N THR A 122 -11.03 14.47 -2.35
CA THR A 122 -11.04 15.78 -3.02
C THR A 122 -10.00 15.84 -4.13
N MET A 123 -8.77 15.37 -3.87
CA MET A 123 -7.64 15.37 -4.80
C MET A 123 -7.93 14.51 -6.05
N THR A 124 -8.62 13.37 -5.85
CA THR A 124 -8.89 12.38 -6.89
C THR A 124 -10.26 12.51 -7.55
N ASP A 125 -10.98 13.62 -7.29
CA ASP A 125 -12.34 13.88 -7.81
C ASP A 125 -13.30 12.71 -7.50
N GLY A 126 -13.21 12.17 -6.26
CA GLY A 126 -14.05 11.09 -5.75
C GLY A 126 -13.67 9.69 -6.21
N ALA A 127 -12.56 9.48 -6.93
CA ALA A 127 -12.08 8.12 -7.24
C ALA A 127 -11.66 7.36 -5.99
N PHE A 128 -11.26 8.05 -4.93
CA PHE A 128 -11.10 7.49 -3.58
C PHE A 128 -12.20 8.02 -2.65
N ASP A 129 -12.91 7.15 -1.98
CA ASP A 129 -13.94 7.58 -1.01
C ASP A 129 -13.99 6.62 0.19
N ILE A 130 -13.66 7.13 1.40
CA ILE A 130 -13.73 6.35 2.63
C ILE A 130 -15.16 6.03 3.04
N ALA A 131 -16.18 6.75 2.55
CA ALA A 131 -17.59 6.50 2.84
C ALA A 131 -18.21 5.42 1.95
N ILE A 132 -17.41 4.72 1.11
CA ILE A 132 -17.87 3.62 0.24
C ILE A 132 -18.27 2.35 1.02
N TYR A 133 -18.03 2.28 2.32
CA TYR A 133 -18.18 1.07 3.11
C TYR A 133 -19.58 0.41 3.03
N PRO A 134 -20.71 1.13 3.05
CA PRO A 134 -22.04 0.52 2.87
C PRO A 134 -22.19 -0.24 1.53
N VAL A 135 -21.53 0.24 0.47
CA VAL A 135 -21.50 -0.45 -0.83
C VAL A 135 -20.64 -1.72 -0.73
N MET A 136 -19.47 -1.63 -0.08
CA MET A 136 -18.59 -2.80 0.15
C MET A 136 -19.29 -3.91 0.97
N GLN A 137 -20.08 -3.51 1.98
CA GLN A 137 -20.90 -4.44 2.78
C GLN A 137 -21.96 -5.14 1.92
N GLU A 138 -22.63 -4.40 1.04
CA GLU A 138 -23.65 -4.96 0.17
C GLU A 138 -23.08 -5.98 -0.83
N TRP A 139 -21.85 -5.76 -1.33
CA TRP A 139 -21.10 -6.73 -2.12
C TRP A 139 -20.63 -7.94 -1.31
N GLY A 140 -20.60 -7.85 0.03
CA GLY A 140 -20.15 -8.90 0.95
C GLY A 140 -18.64 -9.02 1.09
N PHE A 141 -17.84 -8.02 0.63
CA PHE A 141 -16.38 -8.08 0.74
C PHE A 141 -15.86 -8.14 2.18
N PRO A 142 -16.41 -7.38 3.16
CA PRO A 142 -15.95 -7.45 4.55
C PRO A 142 -16.23 -8.80 5.22
N THR A 143 -17.36 -9.44 4.90
CA THR A 143 -17.82 -10.68 5.54
C THR A 143 -17.48 -11.94 4.75
N LYS A 144 -17.06 -11.79 3.48
CA LYS A 144 -16.89 -12.89 2.51
C LYS A 144 -18.19 -13.62 2.18
N ASP A 145 -19.34 -13.00 2.47
CA ASP A 145 -20.68 -13.46 2.05
C ASP A 145 -21.05 -12.76 0.74
N PHE A 146 -20.34 -13.14 -0.30
CA PHE A 146 -20.33 -12.46 -1.59
C PHE A 146 -21.67 -12.59 -2.33
N LYS A 147 -22.12 -11.47 -2.89
CA LYS A 147 -23.29 -11.40 -3.79
C LYS A 147 -23.13 -10.25 -4.78
N VAL A 148 -23.83 -10.34 -5.89
CA VAL A 148 -23.96 -9.23 -6.82
C VAL A 148 -25.20 -8.42 -6.42
N PRO A 149 -25.06 -7.16 -5.98
CA PRO A 149 -26.19 -6.30 -5.62
C PRO A 149 -27.05 -5.95 -6.84
N ASP A 150 -28.32 -5.64 -6.61
CA ASP A 150 -29.16 -5.06 -7.65
C ASP A 150 -28.91 -3.54 -7.82
N ASP A 151 -29.17 -3.03 -9.04
CA ASP A 151 -28.92 -1.62 -9.40
C ASP A 151 -29.68 -0.63 -8.51
N ALA A 152 -30.89 -0.98 -8.05
CA ALA A 152 -31.70 -0.09 -7.22
C ALA A 152 -31.09 0.05 -5.83
N THR A 153 -30.61 -1.04 -5.25
CA THR A 153 -29.90 -1.05 -3.98
C THR A 153 -28.61 -0.25 -4.07
N LEU A 154 -27.77 -0.49 -5.10
CA LEU A 154 -26.52 0.27 -5.30
C LEU A 154 -26.79 1.77 -5.44
N LYS A 155 -27.79 2.15 -6.21
CA LYS A 155 -28.18 3.57 -6.40
C LYS A 155 -28.56 4.27 -5.09
N GLU A 156 -29.21 3.57 -4.16
CA GLU A 156 -29.52 4.15 -2.85
C GLU A 156 -28.28 4.22 -1.96
N LEU A 157 -27.42 3.20 -1.96
CA LEU A 157 -26.20 3.16 -1.17
C LEU A 157 -25.15 4.19 -1.64
N LEU A 158 -25.05 4.44 -2.93
CA LEU A 158 -24.15 5.46 -3.49
C LEU A 158 -24.47 6.89 -3.01
N LYS A 159 -25.68 7.16 -2.54
CA LYS A 159 -26.00 8.45 -1.92
C LYS A 159 -25.29 8.66 -0.59
N LEU A 160 -24.81 7.56 0.03
CA LEU A 160 -24.09 7.55 1.29
C LEU A 160 -22.56 7.62 1.09
N ALA A 161 -22.07 7.26 -0.11
CA ALA A 161 -20.66 7.32 -0.49
C ALA A 161 -20.30 8.76 -0.94
N ASP A 162 -20.18 9.65 0.02
CA ASP A 162 -19.92 11.08 -0.22
C ASP A 162 -19.22 11.68 0.99
N VAL A 163 -17.90 11.82 0.92
CA VAL A 163 -17.11 12.40 2.02
C VAL A 163 -17.48 13.84 2.36
N SER A 164 -18.16 14.58 1.46
CA SER A 164 -18.61 15.95 1.74
C SER A 164 -19.69 16.02 2.83
N LYS A 165 -20.32 14.88 3.15
CA LYS A 165 -21.29 14.70 4.24
C LYS A 165 -20.66 14.24 5.56
N ILE A 166 -19.34 14.20 5.63
CA ILE A 166 -18.58 13.97 6.86
C ILE A 166 -18.22 15.34 7.42
N ASP A 167 -18.82 15.70 8.55
CA ASP A 167 -18.40 16.87 9.33
C ASP A 167 -17.23 16.46 10.24
N TYR A 168 -16.03 16.98 9.97
CA TYR A 168 -14.82 16.65 10.70
C TYR A 168 -14.03 17.89 11.07
N ASP A 169 -13.83 18.10 12.38
CA ASP A 169 -12.96 19.15 12.92
C ASP A 169 -11.57 18.58 13.25
N ASN A 170 -10.56 18.97 12.48
CA ASN A 170 -9.18 18.51 12.63
C ASN A 170 -8.53 18.91 13.96
N LYS A 171 -9.03 19.93 14.69
CA LYS A 171 -8.44 20.37 15.96
C LYS A 171 -8.99 19.59 17.13
N SER A 172 -10.31 19.42 17.19
CA SER A 172 -10.98 18.63 18.23
C SER A 172 -10.98 17.14 17.91
N ARG A 173 -10.80 16.76 16.65
CA ARG A 173 -10.99 15.42 16.11
C ARG A 173 -12.41 14.88 16.30
N GLU A 174 -13.36 15.80 16.44
CA GLU A 174 -14.77 15.45 16.42
C GLU A 174 -15.22 15.16 15.00
N ILE A 175 -15.95 14.07 14.84
CA ILE A 175 -16.51 13.63 13.55
C ILE A 175 -17.98 13.32 13.71
N SER A 176 -18.78 13.65 12.70
CA SER A 176 -20.18 13.21 12.58
C SER A 176 -20.58 13.02 11.12
N PHE A 177 -21.57 12.16 10.89
CA PHE A 177 -22.13 11.89 9.58
C PHE A 177 -23.48 12.60 9.43
N GLU A 178 -23.72 13.24 8.27
CA GLU A 178 -25.02 13.90 8.00
C GLU A 178 -26.15 12.87 7.85
N ASP A 179 -25.87 11.72 7.19
CA ASP A 179 -26.85 10.69 6.92
C ASP A 179 -26.66 9.47 7.86
N ALA A 180 -27.74 9.01 8.47
CA ALA A 180 -27.71 7.89 9.44
C ALA A 180 -27.22 6.55 8.85
N GLY A 181 -27.27 6.39 7.52
CA GLY A 181 -26.79 5.20 6.82
C GLY A 181 -25.31 5.24 6.43
N MET A 182 -24.64 6.37 6.62
CA MET A 182 -23.22 6.51 6.28
C MET A 182 -22.35 5.68 7.22
N GLU A 183 -21.33 5.08 6.66
CA GLU A 183 -20.27 4.36 7.35
C GLU A 183 -18.97 4.53 6.57
N ILE A 184 -17.83 4.49 7.26
CA ILE A 184 -16.52 4.63 6.64
C ILE A 184 -15.69 3.36 6.78
N ASP A 185 -14.77 3.19 5.84
CA ASP A 185 -13.68 2.21 5.89
C ASP A 185 -12.36 2.90 5.52
N LEU A 186 -11.33 2.66 6.32
CA LEU A 186 -9.99 3.21 6.13
C LEU A 186 -9.02 2.19 5.50
N GLY A 187 -9.50 1.01 5.12
CA GLY A 187 -8.69 -0.10 4.59
C GLY A 187 -7.87 0.26 3.35
N GLY A 188 -8.34 1.23 2.54
CA GLY A 188 -7.61 1.71 1.36
C GLY A 188 -6.40 2.60 1.64
N ILE A 189 -6.16 2.99 2.91
CA ILE A 189 -5.00 3.81 3.33
C ILE A 189 -4.33 3.32 4.62
N ALA A 190 -4.95 2.38 5.32
CA ALA A 190 -4.48 1.93 6.64
C ALA A 190 -3.15 1.19 6.58
N LYS A 191 -2.91 0.37 5.55
CA LYS A 191 -1.64 -0.34 5.39
C LYS A 191 -0.49 0.61 5.06
N GLY A 192 -0.72 1.58 4.17
CA GLY A 192 0.24 2.61 3.83
C GLY A 192 0.60 3.50 5.04
N TYR A 193 -0.40 3.87 5.84
CA TYR A 193 -0.18 4.56 7.10
C TYR A 193 0.65 3.72 8.07
N THR A 194 0.27 2.46 8.25
CA THR A 194 0.99 1.54 9.14
C THR A 194 2.46 1.38 8.73
N SER A 195 2.75 1.26 7.44
CA SER A 195 4.13 1.19 6.96
C SER A 195 4.91 2.48 7.26
N SER A 196 4.31 3.65 7.08
CA SER A 196 4.92 4.94 7.43
C SER A 196 5.19 5.07 8.93
N ARG A 197 4.25 4.62 9.80
CA ARG A 197 4.47 4.57 11.25
C ARG A 197 5.65 3.66 11.64
N ILE A 198 5.84 2.56 10.92
CA ILE A 198 7.01 1.68 11.15
C ILE A 198 8.31 2.37 10.74
N MET A 199 8.32 3.20 9.68
CA MET A 199 9.51 3.99 9.33
C MET A 199 9.85 5.00 10.44
N ASP A 200 8.85 5.61 11.09
CA ASP A 200 9.08 6.46 12.28
C ASP A 200 9.69 5.65 13.43
N ILE A 201 9.17 4.45 13.72
CA ILE A 201 9.74 3.55 14.75
C ILE A 201 11.20 3.20 14.40
N PHE A 202 11.51 2.88 13.14
CA PHE A 202 12.87 2.59 12.72
C PHE A 202 13.81 3.77 12.96
N LYS A 203 13.33 5.00 12.73
CA LYS A 203 14.05 6.23 13.02
C LYS A 203 14.23 6.45 14.52
N GLU A 204 13.19 6.25 15.34
CA GLU A 204 13.24 6.39 16.80
C GLU A 204 14.24 5.42 17.45
N TYR A 205 14.31 4.19 16.96
CA TYR A 205 15.23 3.17 17.45
C TYR A 205 16.62 3.25 16.81
N ASP A 206 16.85 4.20 15.90
CA ASP A 206 18.13 4.39 15.19
C ASP A 206 18.63 3.08 14.57
N VAL A 207 17.79 2.42 13.75
CA VAL A 207 18.20 1.25 12.98
C VAL A 207 19.03 1.69 11.77
N ASP A 208 19.95 0.81 11.34
CA ASP A 208 20.85 1.13 10.23
C ASP A 208 20.14 1.04 8.87
N SER A 209 19.18 0.10 8.74
CA SER A 209 18.46 -0.20 7.53
C SER A 209 17.21 -1.00 7.86
N GLY A 210 16.18 -0.97 7.02
CA GLY A 210 14.97 -1.75 7.25
C GLY A 210 14.02 -1.81 6.06
N LEU A 211 13.10 -2.76 6.14
CA LEU A 211 12.06 -3.00 5.14
C LEU A 211 10.83 -3.55 5.83
N VAL A 212 9.66 -3.13 5.41
CA VAL A 212 8.39 -3.77 5.75
C VAL A 212 7.69 -4.24 4.49
N ASN A 213 6.97 -5.35 4.59
CA ASN A 213 6.03 -5.82 3.58
C ASN A 213 4.71 -6.14 4.28
N LEU A 214 3.70 -5.35 4.03
CA LEU A 214 2.38 -5.43 4.64
C LEU A 214 1.37 -5.97 3.62
N GLY A 215 1.51 -7.26 3.26
CA GLY A 215 0.64 -7.90 2.29
C GLY A 215 0.77 -7.33 0.87
N GLY A 216 2.00 -7.07 0.42
CA GLY A 216 2.30 -6.46 -0.88
C GLY A 216 2.62 -4.96 -0.81
N ASN A 217 2.16 -4.25 0.22
CA ASN A 217 2.58 -2.86 0.46
C ASN A 217 3.98 -2.86 1.06
N VAL A 218 4.98 -2.51 0.28
CA VAL A 218 6.38 -2.49 0.70
C VAL A 218 6.82 -1.07 1.00
N GLN A 219 7.50 -0.85 2.14
CA GLN A 219 8.18 0.41 2.42
C GLN A 219 9.58 0.16 2.95
N THR A 220 10.54 0.96 2.50
CA THR A 220 11.95 0.81 2.79
C THR A 220 12.45 1.96 3.67
N TYR A 221 13.39 1.66 4.54
CA TYR A 221 14.09 2.63 5.38
C TYR A 221 15.58 2.60 5.06
N ARG A 222 16.10 3.72 4.56
CA ARG A 222 17.48 3.88 4.09
C ARG A 222 17.83 2.87 2.98
N THR A 223 19.11 2.74 2.69
CA THR A 223 19.66 1.72 1.78
C THR A 223 19.88 0.40 2.51
N LYS A 224 20.18 -0.67 1.78
CA LYS A 224 20.66 -1.91 2.38
C LYS A 224 21.99 -1.70 3.12
N THR A 225 22.36 -2.65 3.95
CA THR A 225 23.58 -2.60 4.76
C THR A 225 24.88 -2.58 3.96
N ASP A 226 24.84 -2.89 2.67
CA ASP A 226 25.96 -2.78 1.72
C ASP A 226 25.98 -1.43 0.97
N GLY A 227 25.05 -0.54 1.26
CA GLY A 227 24.89 0.79 0.63
C GLY A 227 24.10 0.78 -0.69
N SER A 228 23.67 -0.40 -1.20
CA SER A 228 22.85 -0.47 -2.40
C SER A 228 21.37 -0.14 -2.09
N LYS A 229 20.62 0.29 -3.11
CA LYS A 229 19.18 0.46 -3.00
C LYS A 229 18.47 -0.88 -2.74
N TRP A 230 17.29 -0.84 -2.18
CA TRP A 230 16.39 -1.99 -2.09
C TRP A 230 15.80 -2.27 -3.46
N ARG A 231 15.71 -3.55 -3.78
CA ARG A 231 15.10 -4.02 -5.03
C ARG A 231 13.71 -4.57 -4.72
N VAL A 232 12.69 -3.82 -5.07
CA VAL A 232 11.28 -4.18 -4.83
C VAL A 232 10.67 -4.68 -6.11
N ALA A 233 10.25 -5.95 -6.12
CA ALA A 233 9.59 -6.56 -7.26
C ALA A 233 8.13 -6.10 -7.36
N VAL A 234 7.69 -5.76 -8.57
CA VAL A 234 6.28 -5.53 -8.90
C VAL A 234 5.70 -6.86 -9.37
N GLN A 235 4.79 -7.43 -8.58
CA GLN A 235 4.23 -8.76 -8.80
C GLN A 235 3.41 -8.83 -10.10
N SER A 236 3.46 -9.98 -10.78
CA SER A 236 2.60 -10.25 -11.93
C SER A 236 1.16 -10.54 -11.48
N PRO A 237 0.15 -9.89 -12.09
CA PRO A 237 -1.26 -10.20 -11.80
C PRO A 237 -1.69 -11.60 -12.25
N GLU A 238 -0.95 -12.25 -13.14
CA GLU A 238 -1.30 -13.54 -13.71
C GLU A 238 -0.67 -14.72 -12.97
N ASP A 239 0.49 -14.50 -12.33
CA ASP A 239 1.23 -15.53 -11.60
C ASP A 239 1.96 -14.88 -10.42
N GLU A 240 1.49 -15.16 -9.20
CA GLU A 240 2.07 -14.65 -7.95
C GLU A 240 3.55 -15.01 -7.74
N SER A 241 4.06 -16.01 -8.45
CA SER A 241 5.48 -16.42 -8.41
C SER A 241 6.37 -15.62 -9.36
N GLN A 242 5.78 -14.80 -10.23
CA GLN A 242 6.45 -13.98 -11.24
C GLN A 242 6.37 -12.49 -10.88
N TYR A 243 7.21 -11.70 -11.52
CA TYR A 243 7.17 -10.24 -11.42
C TYR A 243 7.27 -9.60 -12.81
N ILE A 244 6.65 -8.46 -12.98
CA ILE A 244 6.65 -7.69 -14.22
C ILE A 244 7.78 -6.66 -14.27
N GLY A 245 8.42 -6.40 -13.17
CA GLY A 245 9.55 -5.48 -13.07
C GLY A 245 10.07 -5.36 -11.65
N VAL A 246 11.15 -4.61 -11.51
CA VAL A 246 11.80 -4.32 -10.23
C VAL A 246 12.08 -2.83 -10.16
N VAL A 247 11.75 -2.20 -9.04
CA VAL A 247 12.09 -0.81 -8.73
C VAL A 247 13.20 -0.78 -7.69
N ASP A 248 14.26 -0.05 -7.96
CA ASP A 248 15.38 0.16 -7.04
C ASP A 248 15.11 1.42 -6.20
N VAL A 249 14.84 1.25 -4.90
CA VAL A 249 14.37 2.33 -4.01
C VAL A 249 15.17 2.43 -2.70
N SER A 250 15.13 3.61 -2.09
CA SER A 250 15.51 3.85 -0.69
C SER A 250 14.59 4.91 -0.11
N ASP A 251 14.15 4.74 1.13
CA ASP A 251 13.21 5.64 1.82
C ASP A 251 11.91 5.88 1.04
N LYS A 252 11.41 4.85 0.33
CA LYS A 252 10.20 4.91 -0.49
C LYS A 252 9.24 3.79 -0.12
N ALA A 253 7.96 4.06 -0.27
CA ALA A 253 6.89 3.08 -0.36
C ALA A 253 6.71 2.66 -1.82
N VAL A 254 6.46 1.37 -2.03
CA VAL A 254 6.09 0.75 -3.32
C VAL A 254 4.83 -0.06 -3.05
N ILE A 255 3.69 0.43 -3.49
CA ILE A 255 2.38 -0.09 -3.13
C ILE A 255 1.57 -0.38 -4.39
N THR A 256 1.04 -1.59 -4.47
CA THR A 256 0.29 -2.06 -5.64
C THR A 256 -1.16 -2.32 -5.29
N SER A 257 -2.08 -1.90 -6.16
CA SER A 257 -3.48 -2.31 -6.19
C SER A 257 -3.80 -3.03 -7.49
N GLY A 258 -4.55 -4.14 -7.38
CA GLY A 258 -4.99 -4.92 -8.53
C GLY A 258 -6.25 -5.72 -8.24
N GLY A 259 -7.06 -5.94 -9.27
CA GLY A 259 -8.31 -6.68 -9.16
C GLY A 259 -8.14 -8.16 -8.80
N TYR A 260 -6.95 -8.72 -8.94
CA TYR A 260 -6.61 -10.11 -8.66
C TYR A 260 -6.39 -10.42 -7.16
N GLU A 261 -6.23 -9.40 -6.31
CA GLU A 261 -5.92 -9.59 -4.89
C GLU A 261 -7.11 -10.14 -4.10
N ARG A 262 -8.31 -9.58 -4.32
CA ARG A 262 -9.54 -10.00 -3.65
C ARG A 262 -10.70 -9.95 -4.65
N TYR A 263 -11.25 -11.09 -4.99
CA TYR A 263 -12.37 -11.21 -5.92
C TYR A 263 -13.22 -12.44 -5.62
N PHE A 264 -14.39 -12.48 -6.21
CA PHE A 264 -15.22 -13.69 -6.32
C PHE A 264 -15.74 -13.85 -7.74
N GLU A 265 -16.17 -15.04 -8.07
CA GLU A 265 -16.78 -15.36 -9.36
C GLU A 265 -18.26 -15.74 -9.17
N GLN A 266 -19.13 -15.12 -9.95
CA GLN A 266 -20.54 -15.45 -10.01
C GLN A 266 -21.01 -15.41 -11.47
N ASP A 267 -21.70 -16.47 -11.92
CA ASP A 267 -22.24 -16.60 -13.28
C ASP A 267 -21.20 -16.42 -14.41
N GLY A 268 -19.92 -16.81 -14.15
CA GLY A 268 -18.82 -16.72 -15.10
C GLY A 268 -18.22 -15.31 -15.23
N LYS A 269 -18.62 -14.36 -14.36
CA LYS A 269 -18.04 -13.02 -14.27
C LYS A 269 -17.26 -12.89 -12.94
N ILE A 270 -16.06 -12.26 -13.02
CA ILE A 270 -15.24 -11.93 -11.87
C ILE A 270 -15.64 -10.54 -11.35
N TYR A 271 -15.76 -10.43 -10.03
CA TYR A 271 -16.04 -9.19 -9.31
C TYR A 271 -14.97 -8.97 -8.26
N HIS A 272 -14.14 -7.97 -8.45
CA HIS A 272 -13.06 -7.64 -7.51
C HIS A 272 -13.49 -6.52 -6.54
N HIS A 273 -12.73 -6.37 -5.46
CA HIS A 273 -13.04 -5.48 -4.33
C HIS A 273 -12.79 -3.99 -4.59
N ILE A 274 -12.12 -3.61 -5.67
CA ILE A 274 -11.87 -2.20 -5.99
C ILE A 274 -13.15 -1.64 -6.63
N ILE A 275 -14.00 -1.05 -5.80
CA ILE A 275 -15.28 -0.49 -6.22
C ILE A 275 -15.11 0.96 -6.68
N ASP A 276 -15.64 1.26 -7.86
CA ASP A 276 -15.74 2.63 -8.35
C ASP A 276 -16.88 3.37 -7.62
N PRO A 277 -16.57 4.43 -6.84
CA PRO A 277 -17.60 5.18 -6.10
C PRO A 277 -18.64 5.86 -7.00
N ALA A 278 -18.33 6.10 -8.27
CA ALA A 278 -19.28 6.69 -9.22
C ALA A 278 -20.36 5.71 -9.66
N THR A 279 -20.06 4.40 -9.66
CA THR A 279 -20.97 3.37 -10.21
C THR A 279 -21.45 2.38 -9.15
N GLY A 280 -20.68 2.16 -8.07
CA GLY A 280 -20.91 1.12 -7.07
C GLY A 280 -20.54 -0.29 -7.53
N TYR A 281 -19.97 -0.42 -8.72
CA TYR A 281 -19.48 -1.69 -9.29
C TYR A 281 -17.95 -1.77 -9.21
N PRO A 282 -17.38 -2.98 -9.29
CA PRO A 282 -15.94 -3.13 -9.55
C PRO A 282 -15.49 -2.30 -10.74
N ALA A 283 -14.39 -1.58 -10.60
CA ALA A 283 -13.88 -0.67 -11.63
C ALA A 283 -13.48 -1.43 -12.89
N GLU A 284 -14.06 -1.09 -14.03
CA GLU A 284 -13.68 -1.60 -15.35
C GLU A 284 -12.86 -0.53 -16.09
N SER A 285 -11.66 -0.26 -15.59
CA SER A 285 -10.83 0.88 -16.00
C SER A 285 -9.82 0.57 -17.11
N GLY A 286 -9.70 -0.71 -17.50
CA GLY A 286 -8.70 -1.17 -18.46
C GLY A 286 -7.31 -1.37 -17.85
N LEU A 287 -7.20 -1.39 -16.51
CA LEU A 287 -5.96 -1.65 -15.77
C LEU A 287 -6.02 -2.99 -15.02
N LYS A 288 -4.97 -3.80 -15.14
CA LYS A 288 -4.75 -5.01 -14.33
C LYS A 288 -4.16 -4.66 -12.96
N SER A 289 -3.19 -3.74 -12.94
CA SER A 289 -2.54 -3.29 -11.72
C SER A 289 -2.00 -1.87 -11.81
N VAL A 290 -1.89 -1.23 -10.66
CA VAL A 290 -1.26 0.07 -10.45
C VAL A 290 -0.31 -0.03 -9.27
N THR A 291 0.97 0.27 -9.50
CA THR A 291 1.97 0.39 -8.45
C THR A 291 2.36 1.84 -8.30
N ILE A 292 2.32 2.36 -7.08
CA ILE A 292 2.75 3.71 -6.73
C ILE A 292 4.07 3.66 -5.98
N VAL A 293 4.98 4.59 -6.31
CA VAL A 293 6.26 4.80 -5.62
C VAL A 293 6.25 6.21 -5.04
N SER A 294 6.29 6.35 -3.71
CA SER A 294 6.22 7.65 -3.02
C SER A 294 6.99 7.62 -1.70
N ASP A 295 7.35 8.79 -1.19
CA ASP A 295 7.89 8.96 0.17
C ASP A 295 6.81 8.75 1.24
N ASP A 296 5.54 9.04 0.90
CA ASP A 296 4.38 8.92 1.77
C ASP A 296 3.62 7.61 1.47
N GLY A 297 3.73 6.63 2.39
CA GLY A 297 3.03 5.35 2.26
C GLY A 297 1.50 5.50 2.28
N THR A 298 0.95 6.44 3.06
CA THR A 298 -0.50 6.69 3.12
C THR A 298 -1.02 7.21 1.77
N LEU A 299 -0.30 8.15 1.18
CA LEU A 299 -0.59 8.67 -0.16
C LEU A 299 -0.50 7.57 -1.21
N ALA A 300 0.58 6.78 -1.18
CA ALA A 300 0.79 5.69 -2.14
C ALA A 300 -0.33 4.64 -2.09
N ASP A 301 -0.80 4.26 -0.90
CA ASP A 301 -1.89 3.29 -0.71
C ASP A 301 -3.20 3.83 -1.33
N GLY A 302 -3.60 5.05 -0.99
CA GLY A 302 -4.81 5.67 -1.55
C GLY A 302 -4.73 5.91 -3.06
N LEU A 303 -3.56 6.34 -3.57
CA LEU A 303 -3.38 6.59 -5.00
C LEU A 303 -3.34 5.30 -5.83
N SER A 304 -2.82 4.19 -5.30
CA SER A 304 -2.83 2.92 -6.03
C SER A 304 -4.26 2.49 -6.40
N THR A 305 -5.20 2.65 -5.46
CA THR A 305 -6.63 2.40 -5.68
C THR A 305 -7.26 3.46 -6.60
N SER A 306 -6.97 4.74 -6.35
CA SER A 306 -7.55 5.85 -7.12
C SER A 306 -7.19 5.78 -8.60
N LEU A 307 -5.90 5.60 -8.90
CA LEU A 307 -5.42 5.55 -10.28
C LEU A 307 -5.91 4.29 -10.99
N PHE A 308 -6.08 3.18 -10.26
CA PHE A 308 -6.72 1.98 -10.80
C PHE A 308 -8.15 2.29 -11.26
N ILE A 309 -8.95 3.03 -10.47
CA ILE A 309 -10.31 3.43 -10.80
C ILE A 309 -10.34 4.43 -11.97
N MET A 310 -9.42 5.41 -11.98
CA MET A 310 -9.33 6.43 -13.03
C MET A 310 -9.02 5.85 -14.42
N GLY A 311 -8.28 4.74 -14.49
CA GLY A 311 -7.74 4.19 -15.74
C GLY A 311 -6.54 4.96 -16.27
N LYS A 312 -5.84 4.36 -17.24
CA LYS A 312 -4.52 4.82 -17.71
C LYS A 312 -4.46 6.30 -18.06
N ASP A 313 -5.37 6.79 -18.90
CA ASP A 313 -5.24 8.15 -19.44
C ASP A 313 -5.39 9.22 -18.36
N LYS A 314 -6.43 9.10 -17.52
CA LYS A 314 -6.63 10.02 -16.38
C LYS A 314 -5.53 9.87 -15.33
N ALA A 315 -5.05 8.65 -15.07
CA ALA A 315 -3.95 8.41 -14.16
C ALA A 315 -2.67 9.13 -14.61
N CYS A 316 -2.33 9.06 -15.90
CA CYS A 316 -1.19 9.78 -16.46
C CYS A 316 -1.36 11.31 -16.39
N GLU A 317 -2.55 11.84 -16.67
CA GLU A 317 -2.83 13.28 -16.54
C GLU A 317 -2.76 13.74 -15.09
N PHE A 318 -3.31 12.96 -14.16
CA PHE A 318 -3.24 13.23 -12.74
C PHE A 318 -1.78 13.24 -12.25
N TRP A 319 -0.99 12.23 -12.62
CA TRP A 319 0.43 12.18 -12.26
C TRP A 319 1.21 13.40 -12.78
N LYS A 320 0.97 13.87 -14.00
CA LYS A 320 1.63 15.06 -14.54
C LYS A 320 1.45 16.31 -13.69
N ALA A 321 0.31 16.42 -13.01
CA ALA A 321 0.02 17.52 -12.09
C ALA A 321 0.65 17.31 -10.70
N HIS A 322 1.07 16.09 -10.36
CA HIS A 322 1.57 15.65 -9.05
C HIS A 322 2.89 14.88 -9.13
N SER A 323 3.69 15.12 -10.19
CA SER A 323 4.91 14.35 -10.47
C SER A 323 6.04 14.56 -9.46
N ASP A 324 5.91 15.49 -8.55
CA ASP A 324 6.80 15.72 -7.42
C ASP A 324 6.40 14.96 -6.14
N GLU A 325 5.19 14.33 -6.13
CA GLU A 325 4.68 13.62 -4.95
C GLU A 325 4.82 12.09 -5.09
N PHE A 326 4.72 11.56 -6.30
CA PHE A 326 4.79 10.12 -6.54
C PHE A 326 5.19 9.76 -7.97
N ASP A 327 5.56 8.50 -8.16
CA ASP A 327 5.77 7.83 -9.43
C ASP A 327 4.88 6.60 -9.56
N PHE A 328 4.79 6.00 -10.76
CA PHE A 328 3.93 4.85 -10.98
C PHE A 328 4.50 3.81 -11.96
N VAL A 329 3.99 2.57 -11.82
CA VAL A 329 3.98 1.52 -12.85
C VAL A 329 2.53 1.13 -13.10
N LEU A 330 2.04 1.23 -14.33
CA LEU A 330 0.70 0.81 -14.75
C LEU A 330 0.80 -0.41 -15.68
N LEU A 331 -0.04 -1.41 -15.46
CA LEU A 331 -0.22 -2.53 -16.38
C LEU A 331 -1.68 -2.55 -16.85
N THR A 332 -1.88 -2.51 -18.15
CA THR A 332 -3.22 -2.52 -18.78
C THR A 332 -3.73 -3.94 -19.05
N ASP A 333 -5.04 -4.06 -19.31
CA ASP A 333 -5.68 -5.34 -19.65
C ASP A 333 -5.15 -5.96 -20.96
N ASP A 334 -4.60 -5.14 -21.87
CA ASP A 334 -3.95 -5.57 -23.11
C ASP A 334 -2.42 -5.74 -22.98
N ASP A 335 -1.93 -5.94 -21.73
CA ASP A 335 -0.53 -6.26 -21.38
C ASP A 335 0.49 -5.17 -21.75
N ARG A 336 0.05 -3.92 -21.88
CA ARG A 336 0.98 -2.80 -22.05
C ARG A 336 1.36 -2.21 -20.70
N MET A 337 2.64 -1.92 -20.56
CA MET A 337 3.19 -1.36 -19.34
C MET A 337 3.63 0.10 -19.56
N TYR A 338 3.33 0.93 -18.58
CA TYR A 338 3.70 2.34 -18.55
C TYR A 338 4.37 2.66 -17.22
N ILE A 339 5.45 3.40 -17.26
CA ILE A 339 6.12 3.91 -16.06
C ILE A 339 6.27 5.43 -16.15
N SER A 340 6.28 6.11 -15.01
CA SER A 340 6.58 7.52 -14.94
C SER A 340 8.09 7.78 -15.10
N GLU A 341 8.47 8.95 -15.63
CA GLU A 341 9.89 9.29 -15.88
C GLU A 341 10.73 9.32 -14.61
N GLY A 342 10.12 9.63 -13.44
CA GLY A 342 10.85 9.77 -12.18
C GLY A 342 11.49 8.47 -11.67
N ILE A 343 11.00 7.30 -12.13
CA ILE A 343 11.60 6.00 -11.80
C ILE A 343 12.31 5.32 -13.00
N ALA A 344 12.41 5.99 -14.16
CA ALA A 344 12.91 5.36 -15.36
C ALA A 344 14.35 4.81 -15.23
N ASP A 345 15.21 5.50 -14.49
CA ASP A 345 16.59 5.06 -14.23
C ASP A 345 16.70 3.97 -13.15
N ASP A 346 15.66 3.81 -12.34
CA ASP A 346 15.60 2.89 -11.21
C ASP A 346 14.68 1.67 -11.47
N TYR A 347 14.00 1.61 -12.63
CA TYR A 347 13.12 0.52 -13.02
C TYR A 347 13.79 -0.43 -14.01
N SER A 348 13.63 -1.71 -13.78
CA SER A 348 14.11 -2.76 -14.69
C SER A 348 13.03 -3.81 -14.94
N SER A 349 12.87 -4.24 -16.19
CA SER A 349 11.90 -5.25 -16.61
C SER A 349 12.41 -6.01 -17.82
N ASP A 350 12.00 -7.28 -17.97
CA ASP A 350 12.15 -8.08 -19.18
C ASP A 350 11.01 -7.82 -20.20
N TYR A 351 9.97 -7.08 -19.80
CA TYR A 351 8.85 -6.67 -20.65
C TYR A 351 9.11 -5.29 -21.25
N GLU A 352 8.53 -5.03 -22.42
CA GLU A 352 8.53 -3.69 -23.02
C GLU A 352 7.64 -2.75 -22.22
N TYR A 353 8.09 -1.52 -22.02
CA TYR A 353 7.32 -0.47 -21.36
C TYR A 353 7.52 0.89 -22.02
N GLU A 354 6.54 1.76 -21.86
CA GLU A 354 6.57 3.15 -22.29
C GLU A 354 6.82 4.07 -21.10
N VAL A 355 7.73 5.03 -21.25
CA VAL A 355 8.00 6.06 -20.24
C VAL A 355 7.09 7.26 -20.48
N ILE A 356 6.28 7.59 -19.49
CA ILE A 356 5.42 8.76 -19.49
C ILE A 356 6.20 9.94 -18.91
N ASN A 357 6.30 11.02 -19.69
CA ASN A 357 7.02 12.22 -19.28
C ASN A 357 6.04 13.24 -18.68
N ALA A 358 6.51 14.03 -17.70
CA ALA A 358 5.71 15.07 -17.05
C ALA A 358 5.43 16.27 -17.99
N LYS A 359 6.25 16.48 -19.02
CA LYS A 359 6.13 17.59 -19.99
C LYS A 359 5.89 17.10 -21.39
#